data_d3bc98c69cf50d9754bdfb6b214765f7
#
_entry.id   d3bc98c69cf50d9754bdfb6b214765f7
#
_cell.length_a   1.000
_cell.length_b   1.000
_cell.length_c   1.000
_cell.angle_alpha   90.00
_cell.angle_beta   90.00
_cell.angle_gamma   90.00
#
_symmetry.space_group_name_H-M   'P 1'
#
loop_
_entity.id
_entity.type
_entity.pdbx_description
1 polymer ?
#
loop_
_entity_poly.entity_id
_entity_poly.type
_entity_poly.pdbx_seq_one_letter_code
_entity_poly.pdbx_strand_id
1 'polypeptide(L)'
;MRHSVSKDLYAYWGRLRGARAAPDRNDIDPGAIRHLLADCFIVEIDQACLFPLRLCGTRLNALWGGEGRGAPFLDMWRDADRREIAAALLTVIDGATPIVGAAKAHARAADSEQADVSRRALDFELLLLPLRHFGKTRSRLLGSLAPFGEVDWFGRVPAAKLELVSLRMMSVSERRGFTGARAARPPLASQESGGRHFIVYEGGKARA
;
A
#
# COMPACT_ATOMS: atom_id res chain seq x y z
N MET A 1 5.71 -8.44 -1.06
CA MET A 1 4.32 -8.81 -1.40
C MET A 1 4.18 -10.32 -1.39
N ARG A 2 3.17 -10.81 -0.71
CA ARG A 2 2.88 -12.25 -0.56
C ARG A 2 1.54 -12.61 -1.21
N HIS A 3 0.52 -11.76 -1.06
CA HIS A 3 -0.84 -11.98 -1.57
C HIS A 3 -0.92 -11.79 -3.10
N SER A 4 -1.70 -12.64 -3.79
CA SER A 4 -1.90 -12.57 -5.26
C SER A 4 -2.51 -11.25 -5.68
N VAL A 5 -3.58 -10.79 -4.99
CA VAL A 5 -4.23 -9.49 -5.26
C VAL A 5 -3.23 -8.35 -5.29
N SER A 6 -2.34 -8.27 -4.28
CA SER A 6 -1.33 -7.22 -4.23
C SER A 6 -0.32 -7.32 -5.38
N LYS A 7 0.11 -8.53 -5.74
CA LYS A 7 1.05 -8.77 -6.85
C LYS A 7 0.44 -8.35 -8.18
N ASP A 8 -0.80 -8.75 -8.44
CA ASP A 8 -1.49 -8.49 -9.69
C ASP A 8 -1.83 -7.00 -9.83
N LEU A 9 -2.27 -6.35 -8.74
CA LEU A 9 -2.54 -4.92 -8.71
C LEU A 9 -1.25 -4.11 -8.92
N TYR A 10 -0.14 -4.51 -8.28
CA TYR A 10 1.16 -3.87 -8.46
C TYR A 10 1.68 -4.03 -9.90
N ALA A 11 1.56 -5.22 -10.49
CA ALA A 11 1.96 -5.48 -11.87
C ALA A 11 1.12 -4.66 -12.86
N TYR A 12 -0.20 -4.59 -12.65
CA TYR A 12 -1.11 -3.75 -13.44
C TYR A 12 -0.73 -2.27 -13.35
N TRP A 13 -0.57 -1.75 -12.13
CA TRP A 13 -0.14 -0.38 -11.88
C TRP A 13 1.22 -0.08 -12.53
N GLY A 14 2.16 -1.01 -12.44
CA GLY A 14 3.50 -0.88 -13.03
C GLY A 14 3.47 -0.75 -14.56
N ARG A 15 2.61 -1.52 -15.24
CA ARG A 15 2.40 -1.41 -16.70
C ARG A 15 1.84 -0.05 -17.08
N LEU A 16 0.81 0.41 -16.36
CA LEU A 16 0.19 1.71 -16.64
C LEU A 16 1.14 2.88 -16.38
N ARG A 17 1.95 2.76 -15.33
CA ARG A 17 2.92 3.78 -14.99
C ARG A 17 3.98 3.99 -16.08
N GLY A 18 4.48 2.91 -16.66
CA GLY A 18 5.62 2.95 -17.60
C GLY A 18 6.83 3.66 -16.98
N ALA A 19 7.36 4.67 -17.65
CA ALA A 19 8.49 5.48 -17.17
C ALA A 19 8.08 6.63 -16.23
N ARG A 20 6.78 6.88 -16.05
CA ARG A 20 6.26 7.97 -15.18
C ARG A 20 6.46 7.61 -13.68
N ALA A 21 6.38 8.61 -12.82
CA ALA A 21 6.38 8.39 -11.35
C ALA A 21 5.15 7.59 -10.89
N ALA A 22 3.98 7.87 -11.49
CA ALA A 22 2.72 7.15 -11.23
C ALA A 22 1.80 7.23 -12.47
N PRO A 23 0.84 6.30 -12.66
CA PRO A 23 -0.20 6.42 -13.67
C PRO A 23 -1.23 7.48 -13.28
N ASP A 24 -1.94 8.02 -14.27
CA ASP A 24 -3.10 8.85 -14.02
C ASP A 24 -4.29 8.01 -13.54
N ARG A 25 -5.17 8.63 -12.72
CA ARG A 25 -6.41 7.96 -12.29
C ARG A 25 -7.25 7.49 -13.48
N ASN A 26 -7.24 8.23 -14.58
CA ASN A 26 -8.03 7.90 -15.79
C ASN A 26 -7.42 6.75 -16.60
N ASP A 27 -6.16 6.39 -16.37
CA ASP A 27 -5.54 5.21 -16.98
C ASP A 27 -6.08 3.90 -16.39
N ILE A 28 -6.72 3.98 -15.21
CA ILE A 28 -7.23 2.79 -14.52
C ILE A 28 -8.53 2.33 -15.21
N ASP A 29 -8.46 1.18 -15.84
CA ASP A 29 -9.61 0.46 -16.38
C ASP A 29 -10.12 -0.56 -15.34
N PRO A 30 -11.30 -0.34 -14.73
CA PRO A 30 -11.86 -1.29 -13.77
C PRO A 30 -12.15 -2.66 -14.40
N GLY A 31 -12.46 -2.72 -15.69
CA GLY A 31 -12.70 -3.97 -16.40
C GLY A 31 -11.48 -4.88 -16.43
N ALA A 32 -10.28 -4.30 -16.61
CA ALA A 32 -9.02 -5.03 -16.64
C ALA A 32 -8.63 -5.64 -15.28
N ILE A 33 -9.13 -5.08 -14.16
CA ILE A 33 -8.85 -5.52 -12.79
C ILE A 33 -10.11 -5.95 -12.03
N ARG A 34 -11.20 -6.30 -12.73
CA ARG A 34 -12.48 -6.64 -12.11
C ARG A 34 -12.38 -7.68 -11.00
N HIS A 35 -11.48 -8.65 -11.13
CA HIS A 35 -11.23 -9.71 -10.16
C HIS A 35 -10.51 -9.24 -8.88
N LEU A 36 -9.95 -8.03 -8.88
CA LEU A 36 -9.26 -7.42 -7.74
C LEU A 36 -10.12 -6.37 -7.03
N LEU A 37 -11.17 -5.83 -7.70
CA LEU A 37 -11.92 -4.66 -7.23
C LEU A 37 -12.54 -4.84 -5.85
N ALA A 38 -12.90 -6.07 -5.48
CA ALA A 38 -13.48 -6.36 -4.18
C ALA A 38 -12.55 -5.97 -3.02
N ASP A 39 -11.24 -6.07 -3.23
CA ASP A 39 -10.19 -5.77 -2.25
C ASP A 39 -9.57 -4.38 -2.44
N CYS A 40 -9.95 -3.66 -3.50
CA CYS A 40 -9.33 -2.38 -3.86
C CYS A 40 -10.04 -1.20 -3.20
N PHE A 41 -9.28 -0.14 -3.00
CA PHE A 41 -9.79 1.15 -2.56
C PHE A 41 -9.02 2.31 -3.21
N ILE A 42 -9.63 3.48 -3.24
CA ILE A 42 -8.98 4.75 -3.61
C ILE A 42 -9.16 5.73 -2.47
N VAL A 43 -8.05 6.26 -1.97
CA VAL A 43 -8.02 7.33 -0.99
C VAL A 43 -7.64 8.62 -1.68
N GLU A 44 -8.27 9.72 -1.29
CA GLU A 44 -7.92 11.08 -1.70
C GLU A 44 -7.35 11.84 -0.51
N ILE A 45 -6.40 12.74 -0.74
CA ILE A 45 -6.05 13.73 0.27
C ILE A 45 -6.94 14.94 0.05
N ASP A 46 -7.69 15.28 1.07
CA ASP A 46 -8.40 16.56 1.14
C ASP A 46 -7.58 17.62 1.89
N GLN A 47 -8.07 18.87 1.90
CA GLN A 47 -7.39 19.98 2.57
C GLN A 47 -7.29 19.80 4.09
N ALA A 48 -8.19 19.00 4.68
CA ALA A 48 -8.20 18.70 6.11
C ALA A 48 -7.36 17.46 6.47
N CYS A 49 -6.70 16.82 5.50
CA CYS A 49 -5.96 15.58 5.67
C CYS A 49 -6.80 14.44 6.30
N LEU A 50 -8.08 14.37 5.95
CA LEU A 50 -9.00 13.35 6.45
C LEU A 50 -8.88 12.03 5.66
N PHE A 51 -8.22 12.04 4.52
CA PHE A 51 -8.02 10.87 3.66
C PHE A 51 -9.32 10.12 3.33
N PRO A 52 -10.34 10.79 2.75
CA PRO A 52 -11.61 10.13 2.45
C PRO A 52 -11.46 9.05 1.38
N LEU A 53 -12.17 7.95 1.57
CA LEU A 53 -12.30 6.89 0.56
C LEU A 53 -13.17 7.39 -0.60
N ARG A 54 -12.63 7.37 -1.82
CA ARG A 54 -13.38 7.67 -3.06
C ARG A 54 -13.93 6.42 -3.73
N LEU A 55 -13.30 5.29 -3.46
CA LEU A 55 -13.75 3.96 -3.84
C LEU A 55 -13.45 3.01 -2.69
N CYS A 56 -14.40 2.13 -2.40
CA CYS A 56 -14.25 1.06 -1.43
C CYS A 56 -14.79 -0.22 -2.04
N GLY A 57 -13.96 -1.25 -2.13
CA GLY A 57 -14.35 -2.54 -2.70
C GLY A 57 -15.36 -3.28 -1.83
N THR A 58 -16.10 -4.20 -2.43
CA THR A 58 -17.19 -4.90 -1.75
C THR A 58 -16.73 -5.75 -0.57
N ARG A 59 -15.51 -6.30 -0.62
CA ARG A 59 -14.93 -7.05 0.50
C ARG A 59 -14.56 -6.15 1.67
N LEU A 60 -14.11 -4.93 1.38
CA LEU A 60 -13.87 -3.92 2.41
C LEU A 60 -15.19 -3.44 3.04
N ASN A 61 -16.22 -3.21 2.23
CA ASN A 61 -17.55 -2.87 2.72
C ASN A 61 -18.09 -3.98 3.65
N ALA A 62 -17.91 -5.26 3.27
CA ALA A 62 -18.26 -6.39 4.11
C ALA A 62 -17.43 -6.44 5.41
N LEU A 63 -16.15 -6.06 5.36
CA LEU A 63 -15.28 -6.01 6.55
C LEU A 63 -15.80 -5.01 7.59
N TRP A 64 -16.31 -3.85 7.16
CA TRP A 64 -16.84 -2.82 8.07
C TRP A 64 -18.35 -2.86 8.29
N GLY A 65 -19.03 -3.76 7.57
CA GLY A 65 -20.48 -3.92 7.68
C GLY A 65 -21.29 -2.75 7.12
N GLY A 66 -20.74 -2.03 6.14
CA GLY A 66 -21.42 -0.90 5.51
C GLY A 66 -20.62 -0.26 4.38
N GLU A 67 -21.22 0.75 3.71
CA GLU A 67 -20.59 1.49 2.63
C GLU A 67 -19.43 2.35 3.17
N GLY A 68 -18.21 2.06 2.73
CA GLY A 68 -17.01 2.79 3.15
C GLY A 68 -16.72 4.05 2.35
N ARG A 69 -17.41 4.29 1.24
CA ARG A 69 -17.18 5.47 0.41
C ARG A 69 -17.49 6.76 1.18
N GLY A 70 -16.55 7.71 1.15
CA GLY A 70 -16.64 8.97 1.88
C GLY A 70 -16.12 8.89 3.32
N ALA A 71 -15.99 7.72 3.90
CA ALA A 71 -15.45 7.56 5.25
C ALA A 71 -13.95 7.90 5.26
N PRO A 72 -13.44 8.51 6.36
CA PRO A 72 -12.02 8.72 6.54
C PRO A 72 -11.26 7.38 6.65
N PHE A 73 -10.25 7.18 5.81
CA PHE A 73 -9.47 5.93 5.83
C PHE A 73 -8.78 5.69 7.17
N LEU A 74 -8.37 6.77 7.86
CA LEU A 74 -7.73 6.67 9.17
C LEU A 74 -8.68 6.15 10.26
N ASP A 75 -9.99 6.33 10.10
CA ASP A 75 -10.96 5.83 11.07
C ASP A 75 -11.10 4.30 11.08
N MET A 76 -10.57 3.64 10.07
CA MET A 76 -10.52 2.19 9.99
C MET A 76 -9.44 1.59 10.90
N TRP A 77 -8.49 2.40 11.37
CA TRP A 77 -7.31 1.99 12.12
C TRP A 77 -7.45 2.31 13.62
N ARG A 78 -6.75 1.55 14.46
CA ARG A 78 -6.62 1.88 15.88
C ARG A 78 -5.99 3.26 16.04
N ASP A 79 -6.37 3.97 17.07
CA ASP A 79 -5.86 5.34 17.30
C ASP A 79 -4.33 5.38 17.42
N ALA A 80 -3.72 4.33 18.01
CA ALA A 80 -2.27 4.18 18.11
C ALA A 80 -1.56 4.10 16.74
N ASP A 81 -2.24 3.54 15.72
CA ASP A 81 -1.66 3.27 14.40
C ASP A 81 -1.93 4.39 13.39
N ARG A 82 -2.90 5.26 13.66
CA ARG A 82 -3.34 6.31 12.71
C ARG A 82 -2.21 7.22 12.27
N ARG A 83 -1.30 7.58 13.17
CA ARG A 83 -0.17 8.46 12.85
C ARG A 83 0.79 7.81 11.85
N GLU A 84 1.09 6.52 12.04
CA GLU A 84 1.97 5.77 11.14
C GLU A 84 1.32 5.55 9.78
N ILE A 85 0.02 5.22 9.75
CA ILE A 85 -0.74 5.11 8.50
C ILE A 85 -0.81 6.44 7.76
N ALA A 86 -1.08 7.56 8.45
CA ALA A 86 -1.08 8.88 7.83
C ALA A 86 0.28 9.23 7.21
N ALA A 87 1.37 8.95 7.92
CA ALA A 87 2.72 9.15 7.41
C ALA A 87 3.00 8.28 6.18
N ALA A 88 2.53 7.01 6.17
CA ALA A 88 2.65 6.12 5.02
C ALA A 88 1.88 6.66 3.80
N LEU A 89 0.64 7.13 3.97
CA LEU A 89 -0.17 7.74 2.90
C LEU A 89 0.55 8.94 2.29
N LEU A 90 1.07 9.86 3.12
CA LEU A 90 1.83 11.02 2.66
C LEU A 90 3.11 10.62 1.94
N THR A 91 3.85 9.63 2.45
CA THR A 91 5.06 9.08 1.82
C THR A 91 4.77 8.52 0.43
N VAL A 92 3.67 7.78 0.26
CA VAL A 92 3.26 7.24 -1.05
C VAL A 92 2.95 8.37 -2.02
N ILE A 93 2.25 9.39 -1.56
CA ILE A 93 1.75 10.48 -2.41
C ILE A 93 2.87 11.45 -2.76
N ASP A 94 3.65 11.90 -1.78
CA ASP A 94 4.72 12.89 -1.97
C ASP A 94 5.97 12.27 -2.60
N GLY A 95 6.35 11.07 -2.15
CA GLY A 95 7.53 10.35 -2.62
C GLY A 95 7.30 9.51 -3.87
N ALA A 96 6.06 9.39 -4.36
CA ALA A 96 5.68 8.45 -5.43
C ALA A 96 6.22 7.02 -5.19
N THR A 97 6.34 6.62 -3.91
CA THR A 97 6.96 5.36 -3.50
C THR A 97 5.88 4.40 -3.02
N PRO A 98 5.69 3.24 -3.69
CA PRO A 98 4.78 2.21 -3.22
C PRO A 98 5.15 1.67 -1.85
N ILE A 99 4.13 1.37 -1.04
CA ILE A 99 4.29 0.75 0.28
C ILE A 99 3.48 -0.54 0.32
N VAL A 100 4.07 -1.59 0.90
CA VAL A 100 3.39 -2.82 1.29
C VAL A 100 3.44 -2.97 2.80
N GLY A 101 2.34 -3.43 3.39
CA GLY A 101 2.22 -3.62 4.83
C GLY A 101 1.45 -4.88 5.18
N ALA A 102 1.44 -5.19 6.45
CA ALA A 102 0.59 -6.21 7.05
C ALA A 102 -0.30 -5.57 8.11
N ALA A 103 -1.54 -6.03 8.16
CA ALA A 103 -2.53 -5.61 9.14
C ALA A 103 -3.29 -6.81 9.70
N LYS A 104 -3.94 -6.62 10.84
CA LYS A 104 -4.85 -7.60 11.45
C LYS A 104 -6.20 -6.97 11.73
N ALA A 105 -7.24 -7.78 11.61
CA ALA A 105 -8.57 -7.43 12.08
C ALA A 105 -9.13 -8.52 12.97
N HIS A 106 -9.96 -8.11 13.92
CA HIS A 106 -10.78 -8.99 14.76
C HIS A 106 -12.25 -8.64 14.53
N ALA A 107 -13.16 -9.58 14.76
CA ALA A 107 -14.57 -9.23 14.81
C ALA A 107 -14.82 -8.20 15.90
N ARG A 108 -15.73 -7.27 15.65
CA ARG A 108 -16.20 -6.35 16.68
C ARG A 108 -16.96 -7.19 17.73
N ALA A 109 -16.53 -7.11 18.99
CA ALA A 109 -17.24 -7.76 20.05
C ALA A 109 -18.70 -7.25 20.08
N ALA A 110 -19.65 -8.16 19.91
CA ALA A 110 -21.02 -7.90 20.26
C ALA A 110 -21.16 -8.11 21.78
N ASP A 111 -22.04 -7.35 22.43
CA ASP A 111 -22.31 -7.44 23.87
C ASP A 111 -22.98 -8.78 24.29
N SER A 112 -22.90 -9.82 23.49
CA SER A 112 -23.56 -11.12 23.71
C SER A 112 -22.58 -12.29 23.57
N GLU A 113 -22.82 -13.31 24.38
CA GLU A 113 -22.22 -14.63 24.61
C GLU A 113 -21.51 -15.41 23.47
N GLN A 114 -21.37 -14.85 22.29
CA GLN A 114 -20.63 -15.43 21.16
C GLN A 114 -19.14 -15.07 21.17
N ALA A 115 -18.56 -14.91 22.35
CA ALA A 115 -17.16 -14.50 22.56
C ALA A 115 -16.11 -15.41 21.90
N ASP A 116 -16.44 -16.62 21.48
CA ASP A 116 -15.48 -17.56 20.94
C ASP A 116 -15.22 -17.38 19.43
N VAL A 117 -16.23 -16.93 18.66
CA VAL A 117 -16.09 -16.64 17.22
C VAL A 117 -15.28 -15.35 17.00
N SER A 118 -15.32 -14.43 17.96
CA SER A 118 -14.62 -13.14 17.94
C SER A 118 -13.09 -13.23 18.06
N ARG A 119 -12.55 -14.38 18.46
CA ARG A 119 -11.14 -14.49 18.86
C ARG A 119 -10.18 -14.71 17.70
N ARG A 120 -10.62 -15.18 16.54
CA ARG A 120 -9.75 -15.39 15.39
C ARG A 120 -9.44 -14.08 14.67
N ALA A 121 -8.18 -13.67 14.76
CA ALA A 121 -7.68 -12.58 13.93
C ALA A 121 -7.64 -13.01 12.46
N LEU A 122 -7.97 -12.08 11.57
CA LEU A 122 -7.74 -12.20 10.13
C LEU A 122 -6.56 -11.31 9.73
N ASP A 123 -5.56 -11.93 9.14
CA ASP A 123 -4.39 -11.22 8.62
C ASP A 123 -4.69 -10.67 7.23
N PHE A 124 -4.15 -9.46 6.96
CA PHE A 124 -4.29 -8.77 5.68
C PHE A 124 -2.94 -8.32 5.13
N GLU A 125 -2.82 -8.30 3.82
CA GLU A 125 -1.78 -7.54 3.14
C GLU A 125 -2.35 -6.21 2.63
N LEU A 126 -1.74 -5.12 3.08
CA LEU A 126 -2.02 -3.76 2.63
C LEU A 126 -1.05 -3.41 1.50
N LEU A 127 -1.55 -2.85 0.40
CA LEU A 127 -0.74 -2.26 -0.66
C LEU A 127 -1.22 -0.84 -0.92
N LEU A 128 -0.28 0.11 -0.99
CA LEU A 128 -0.51 1.51 -1.27
C LEU A 128 0.31 1.93 -2.49
N LEU A 129 -0.34 2.46 -3.52
CA LEU A 129 0.25 2.82 -4.81
C LEU A 129 -0.10 4.27 -5.15
N PRO A 130 0.87 5.11 -5.55
CA PRO A 130 0.60 6.48 -5.93
C PRO A 130 -0.21 6.55 -7.23
N LEU A 131 -1.16 7.49 -7.28
CA LEU A 131 -1.89 7.88 -8.49
C LEU A 131 -1.76 9.37 -8.72
N ARG A 132 -1.69 9.76 -9.98
CA ARG A 132 -1.86 11.15 -10.40
C ARG A 132 -3.36 11.44 -10.60
N HIS A 133 -3.75 12.67 -10.30
CA HIS A 133 -5.10 13.16 -10.57
C HIS A 133 -5.01 14.54 -11.20
N PHE A 134 -5.62 14.74 -12.36
CA PHE A 134 -5.54 15.97 -13.16
C PHE A 134 -4.08 16.45 -13.39
N GLY A 135 -3.18 15.49 -13.68
CA GLY A 135 -1.76 15.79 -13.90
C GLY A 135 -0.96 16.08 -12.61
N LYS A 136 -1.60 16.15 -11.45
CA LYS A 136 -0.94 16.34 -10.14
C LYS A 136 -0.62 14.99 -9.52
N THR A 137 0.59 14.86 -8.96
CA THR A 137 1.04 13.61 -8.30
C THR A 137 0.50 13.45 -6.88
N ARG A 138 -0.19 14.45 -6.32
CA ARG A 138 -0.35 14.62 -4.87
C ARG A 138 -1.80 14.59 -4.38
N SER A 139 -2.70 13.87 -5.01
CA SER A 139 -4.09 13.92 -4.54
C SER A 139 -4.76 12.58 -4.31
N ARG A 140 -4.24 11.48 -4.84
CA ARG A 140 -4.88 10.16 -4.71
C ARG A 140 -3.86 9.03 -4.62
N LEU A 141 -4.29 7.95 -4.00
CA LEU A 141 -3.60 6.66 -4.07
C LEU A 141 -4.61 5.55 -4.36
N LEU A 142 -4.13 4.51 -5.04
CA LEU A 142 -4.80 3.23 -5.22
C LEU A 142 -4.26 2.26 -4.19
N GLY A 143 -5.12 1.54 -3.49
CA GLY A 143 -4.68 0.51 -2.56
C GLY A 143 -5.46 -0.77 -2.69
N SER A 144 -4.95 -1.81 -2.03
CA SER A 144 -5.69 -3.03 -1.73
C SER A 144 -5.47 -3.45 -0.28
N LEU A 145 -6.50 -4.06 0.31
CA LEU A 145 -6.45 -4.70 1.61
C LEU A 145 -7.00 -6.12 1.42
N ALA A 146 -6.11 -7.10 1.27
CA ALA A 146 -6.44 -8.45 0.87
C ALA A 146 -6.24 -9.44 2.03
N PRO A 147 -7.27 -10.23 2.40
CA PRO A 147 -7.21 -11.15 3.54
C PRO A 147 -6.43 -12.42 3.24
N PHE A 148 -5.62 -12.89 4.18
CA PHE A 148 -5.01 -14.22 4.15
C PHE A 148 -5.93 -15.25 4.80
N GLY A 149 -6.60 -16.03 3.96
CA GLY A 149 -7.52 -17.07 4.44
C GLY A 149 -8.94 -16.56 4.71
N GLU A 150 -9.69 -17.38 5.40
CA GLU A 150 -11.09 -17.16 5.73
C GLU A 150 -11.30 -17.33 7.24
N VAL A 151 -12.23 -16.57 7.80
CA VAL A 151 -12.71 -16.68 9.17
C VAL A 151 -14.23 -16.57 9.19
N ASP A 152 -14.88 -17.27 10.09
CA ASP A 152 -16.34 -17.42 10.10
C ASP A 152 -17.10 -16.11 10.31
N TRP A 153 -16.47 -15.13 10.95
CA TRP A 153 -17.07 -13.83 11.22
C TRP A 153 -17.02 -12.86 10.03
N PHE A 154 -16.08 -13.06 9.08
CA PHE A 154 -15.89 -12.14 7.98
C PHE A 154 -17.14 -12.03 7.09
N GLY A 155 -17.62 -10.80 6.88
CA GLY A 155 -18.85 -10.53 6.14
C GLY A 155 -20.15 -10.81 6.89
N ARG A 156 -20.10 -11.34 8.12
CA ARG A 156 -21.26 -11.57 9.00
C ARG A 156 -21.28 -10.59 10.16
N VAL A 157 -20.13 -10.32 10.74
CA VAL A 157 -19.94 -9.38 11.84
C VAL A 157 -18.93 -8.32 11.38
N PRO A 158 -19.20 -7.03 11.58
CA PRO A 158 -18.22 -5.98 11.27
C PRO A 158 -16.92 -6.19 12.02
N ALA A 159 -15.81 -5.86 11.38
CA ALA A 159 -14.53 -5.82 12.06
C ALA A 159 -14.47 -4.70 13.12
N ALA A 160 -13.66 -4.93 14.13
CA ALA A 160 -13.11 -3.86 14.96
C ALA A 160 -12.11 -3.02 14.13
N LYS A 161 -11.49 -2.05 14.77
CA LYS A 161 -10.41 -1.27 14.12
C LYS A 161 -9.25 -2.18 13.71
N LEU A 162 -8.69 -1.91 12.52
CA LEU A 162 -7.48 -2.58 12.04
C LEU A 162 -6.29 -2.26 12.95
N GLU A 163 -5.45 -3.25 13.15
CA GLU A 163 -4.15 -3.15 13.79
C GLU A 163 -3.06 -3.18 12.73
N LEU A 164 -2.16 -2.21 12.74
CA LEU A 164 -1.00 -2.22 11.89
C LEU A 164 0.06 -3.16 12.45
N VAL A 165 0.55 -4.09 11.63
CA VAL A 165 1.60 -5.04 12.02
C VAL A 165 2.96 -4.60 11.47
N SER A 166 3.00 -4.14 10.21
CA SER A 166 4.25 -3.67 9.59
C SER A 166 3.99 -2.84 8.35
N LEU A 167 4.94 -1.96 8.02
CA LEU A 167 5.01 -1.23 6.75
C LEU A 167 6.41 -1.34 6.15
N ARG A 168 6.49 -1.44 4.84
CA ARG A 168 7.74 -1.47 4.10
C ARG A 168 7.62 -0.69 2.80
N MET A 169 8.49 0.29 2.61
CA MET A 169 8.64 0.98 1.32
C MET A 169 9.23 0.01 0.28
N MET A 170 8.74 0.09 -0.93
CA MET A 170 9.24 -0.71 -2.05
C MET A 170 10.30 0.09 -2.81
N SER A 171 11.53 -0.44 -2.85
CA SER A 171 12.63 0.21 -3.55
C SER A 171 12.44 0.23 -5.07
N VAL A 172 13.02 1.23 -5.73
CA VAL A 172 12.97 1.39 -7.20
C VAL A 172 13.65 0.21 -7.91
N SER A 173 14.62 -0.45 -7.28
CA SER A 173 15.35 -1.61 -7.82
C SER A 173 14.47 -2.87 -7.93
N GLU A 174 13.49 -3.05 -7.06
CA GLU A 174 12.50 -4.13 -7.17
C GLU A 174 11.58 -4.00 -8.40
N ARG A 175 11.60 -2.82 -9.06
CA ARG A 175 10.82 -2.56 -10.28
C ARG A 175 11.42 -3.20 -11.54
N ARG A 176 12.71 -3.59 -11.56
CA ARG A 176 13.42 -4.19 -12.72
C ARG A 176 13.44 -5.72 -12.72
N GLY A 177 12.98 -6.38 -11.67
CA GLY A 177 13.12 -7.82 -11.48
C GLY A 177 12.08 -8.71 -12.17
N PHE A 178 11.22 -8.19 -13.06
CA PHE A 178 10.17 -8.99 -13.72
C PHE A 178 10.29 -9.06 -15.26
N THR A 179 11.46 -8.77 -15.80
CA THR A 179 11.78 -9.19 -17.17
C THR A 179 12.67 -10.42 -17.08
N GLY A 180 12.05 -11.59 -17.26
CA GLY A 180 12.78 -12.85 -17.47
C GLY A 180 13.67 -12.75 -18.69
N ALA A 181 14.94 -12.43 -18.46
CA ALA A 181 16.04 -12.76 -19.36
C ALA A 181 17.22 -13.15 -18.47
N ARG A 182 17.48 -14.44 -18.46
CA ARG A 182 18.67 -15.06 -17.87
C ARG A 182 19.89 -14.51 -18.61
N ALA A 183 20.44 -13.40 -18.13
CA ALA A 183 21.72 -12.90 -18.64
C ALA A 183 22.84 -13.78 -18.08
N ALA A 184 23.62 -14.35 -19.00
CA ALA A 184 24.78 -15.15 -18.73
C ALA A 184 25.81 -14.36 -17.90
N ARG A 185 26.38 -15.04 -16.92
CA ARG A 185 27.44 -14.58 -16.05
C ARG A 185 28.70 -14.30 -16.90
N PRO A 186 29.29 -13.10 -16.87
CA PRO A 186 30.63 -12.91 -17.47
C PRO A 186 31.70 -13.56 -16.56
N PRO A 187 32.80 -14.03 -17.13
CA PRO A 187 33.86 -14.72 -16.38
C PRO A 187 34.62 -13.74 -15.46
N LEU A 188 35.02 -14.29 -14.31
CA LEU A 188 35.92 -13.66 -13.35
C LEU A 188 37.25 -13.30 -14.01
N ALA A 189 37.56 -12.03 -14.05
CA ALA A 189 38.92 -11.56 -14.21
C ALA A 189 39.43 -11.09 -12.84
N SER A 190 40.55 -11.67 -12.45
CA SER A 190 41.29 -11.47 -11.23
C SER A 190 42.12 -10.19 -11.23
N GLN A 191 42.34 -9.66 -10.02
CA GLN A 191 43.37 -8.71 -9.58
C GLN A 191 43.09 -7.23 -9.86
N GLU A 192 43.41 -6.26 -9.00
CA GLU A 192 44.50 -6.12 -8.02
C GLU A 192 44.14 -5.11 -6.94
N SER A 193 44.84 -5.20 -5.83
CA SER A 193 44.83 -4.33 -4.66
C SER A 193 45.27 -2.88 -4.93
N GLY A 194 44.53 -1.89 -4.43
CA GLY A 194 44.92 -0.48 -4.45
C GLY A 194 44.06 0.43 -3.61
N GLY A 195 44.63 0.91 -2.52
CA GLY A 195 44.42 2.11 -1.76
C GLY A 195 43.05 2.79 -1.68
N ARG A 196 42.50 2.86 -0.47
CA ARG A 196 41.38 3.73 -0.11
C ARG A 196 41.85 5.19 -0.07
N HIS A 197 41.36 6.01 -0.98
CA HIS A 197 41.41 7.47 -0.85
C HIS A 197 40.04 8.00 -0.47
N PHE A 198 39.94 8.57 0.74
CA PHE A 198 38.80 9.40 1.15
C PHE A 198 39.10 10.83 0.73
N ILE A 199 38.21 11.45 -0.06
CA ILE A 199 38.24 12.89 -0.34
C ILE A 199 37.23 13.54 0.58
N VAL A 200 37.71 14.36 1.53
CA VAL A 200 36.90 15.19 2.42
C VAL A 200 36.70 16.55 1.73
N TYR A 201 35.44 16.94 1.49
CA TYR A 201 35.12 18.30 1.07
C TYR A 201 34.81 19.16 2.29
N GLU A 202 35.65 20.16 2.55
CA GLU A 202 35.37 21.23 3.50
C GLU A 202 34.36 22.21 2.88
N GLY A 203 33.20 22.37 3.51
CA GLY A 203 32.20 23.39 3.20
C GLY A 203 32.59 24.76 3.77
N GLY A 204 33.17 25.63 2.95
CA GLY A 204 33.47 27.02 3.32
C GLY A 204 32.25 27.92 3.15
N LYS A 205 31.74 28.52 4.23
CA LYS A 205 30.87 29.70 4.18
C LYS A 205 31.73 30.92 3.92
N ALA A 206 31.58 31.58 2.78
CA ALA A 206 32.06 32.94 2.57
C ALA A 206 31.05 33.95 3.16
N ARG A 207 31.53 34.79 4.09
CA ARG A 207 30.87 36.03 4.52
C ARG A 207 31.35 37.16 3.63
N ALA A 208 30.45 37.93 3.11
CA ALA A 208 30.55 39.37 2.94
C ALA A 208 29.13 39.93 2.81
#